data_75fe55c535f1b39cd0fe69a298346697
#
_entry.id   75fe55c535f1b39cd0fe69a298346697
#
_cell.length_a   1.000
_cell.length_b   1.000
_cell.length_c   1.000
_cell.angle_alpha   90.00
_cell.angle_beta   90.00
_cell.angle_gamma   90.00
#
_symmetry.space_group_name_H-M   'P 1'
#
loop_
_entity.id
_entity.type
_entity.pdbx_description
1 polymer ?
#
loop_
_entity_poly.entity_id
_entity_poly.type
_entity_poly.pdbx_seq_one_letter_code
_entity_poly.pdbx_strand_id
1 'polypeptide(L)'
;MVRRCDWSPVKSNVKPAEEMTGTGTGQGGGATGDESNEPPPPHPNCLADHDLHVWDWALPPSRSYLVCSSARSGSTWLCEELSWRGLGDPLEYLNPAYVRFFAWLWGCANVAQYRLMLWRTRTTAEGFFGMKILGMHFFDLIEELFVPLVDGEPPSEPDERRRLYVEKILPGCSYVWLRRSDKVRQAVSWWVADKTEVWMQLAPVDRRALDLIEFDFDAIDLKRQMCEREDRQWARFFEQNGIEPFELVYEDLEKEPELLLASLASHLGGHPGIGRPRPERRIHVQRNAATEELVARYRAEHRRKTVLQETHD
;
A
#
# COMPACT_ATOMS: atom_id res chain seq x y z
N MET A 1 -11.88 -21.90 23.62
CA MET A 1 -10.55 -22.54 23.59
C MET A 1 -9.93 -22.20 22.24
N VAL A 2 -9.22 -21.07 22.17
CA VAL A 2 -8.65 -20.54 20.91
C VAL A 2 -7.37 -21.33 20.66
N ARG A 3 -7.30 -22.06 19.55
CA ARG A 3 -6.07 -22.75 19.13
C ARG A 3 -5.05 -21.71 18.70
N ARG A 4 -3.81 -21.84 19.19
CA ARG A 4 -2.67 -21.01 18.77
C ARG A 4 -2.54 -21.07 17.26
N CYS A 5 -2.44 -19.91 16.61
CA CYS A 5 -2.04 -19.80 15.23
C CYS A 5 -0.52 -19.97 15.15
N ASP A 6 -0.04 -21.13 14.68
CA ASP A 6 1.38 -21.36 14.39
C ASP A 6 1.82 -20.73 13.05
N TRP A 7 0.96 -19.95 12.43
CA TRP A 7 1.27 -19.25 11.21
C TRP A 7 2.01 -17.94 11.53
N SER A 8 3.35 -17.99 11.44
CA SER A 8 4.21 -16.79 11.40
C SER A 8 4.25 -16.26 9.97
N PRO A 9 3.44 -15.28 9.61
CA PRO A 9 3.58 -14.66 8.30
C PRO A 9 4.88 -13.87 8.30
N VAL A 10 5.80 -14.28 7.43
CA VAL A 10 7.00 -13.55 7.02
C VAL A 10 7.81 -12.94 8.17
N LYS A 11 8.93 -13.57 8.51
CA LYS A 11 10.01 -12.88 9.22
C LYS A 11 10.43 -11.72 8.32
N SER A 12 10.09 -10.49 8.69
CA SER A 12 10.55 -9.30 7.98
C SER A 12 12.07 -9.23 8.05
N ASN A 13 12.77 -9.71 7.03
CA ASN A 13 14.19 -9.49 6.81
C ASN A 13 14.47 -8.06 6.30
N VAL A 14 13.53 -7.15 6.45
CA VAL A 14 13.80 -5.72 6.22
C VAL A 14 14.58 -5.22 7.44
N LYS A 15 15.89 -5.32 7.36
CA LYS A 15 16.77 -4.64 8.31
C LYS A 15 16.49 -3.14 8.23
N PRO A 16 16.32 -2.46 9.39
CA PRO A 16 16.36 -1.01 9.41
C PRO A 16 17.71 -0.55 8.84
N ALA A 17 17.72 0.56 8.12
CA ALA A 17 18.89 1.10 7.44
C ALA A 17 20.04 1.55 8.37
N GLU A 18 20.00 1.27 9.66
CA GLU A 18 20.98 1.75 10.67
C GLU A 18 22.07 0.76 11.06
N GLU A 19 22.12 -0.47 10.54
CA GLU A 19 23.17 -1.44 10.92
C GLU A 19 24.33 -1.58 9.92
N MET A 20 24.78 -0.51 9.30
CA MET A 20 26.01 -0.52 8.50
C MET A 20 27.19 0.27 9.09
N THR A 21 27.26 0.44 10.40
CA THR A 21 28.52 0.87 11.05
C THR A 21 28.59 0.35 12.49
N GLY A 22 29.54 -0.53 12.76
CA GLY A 22 29.92 -0.80 14.15
C GLY A 22 30.36 -2.23 14.45
N THR A 23 31.65 -2.46 14.42
CA THR A 23 32.34 -3.59 15.04
C THR A 23 32.10 -3.60 16.56
N GLY A 24 31.59 -4.68 17.13
CA GLY A 24 31.48 -4.85 18.58
C GLY A 24 31.19 -6.30 18.96
N THR A 25 32.22 -6.94 19.49
CA THR A 25 32.20 -8.26 20.16
C THR A 25 31.35 -8.24 21.44
N GLY A 26 30.46 -9.24 21.67
CA GLY A 26 29.79 -9.38 22.94
C GLY A 26 28.86 -10.59 23.01
N GLN A 27 29.34 -11.59 23.64
CA GLN A 27 28.80 -12.76 24.34
C GLN A 27 27.29 -12.94 24.52
N GLY A 28 26.91 -14.23 24.40
CA GLY A 28 25.60 -14.82 24.52
C GLY A 28 24.82 -14.55 25.83
N GLY A 29 23.53 -14.57 25.64
CA GLY A 29 22.53 -14.64 26.71
C GLY A 29 21.27 -15.22 26.08
N GLY A 30 20.99 -16.51 26.34
CA GLY A 30 19.73 -17.13 25.93
C GLY A 30 18.59 -16.51 26.72
N ALA A 31 17.72 -15.81 26.02
CA ALA A 31 16.41 -15.42 26.52
C ALA A 31 15.37 -16.28 25.79
N THR A 32 14.83 -17.27 26.47
CA THR A 32 13.55 -17.88 26.13
C THR A 32 12.48 -16.80 26.32
N GLY A 33 12.22 -16.05 25.29
CA GLY A 33 11.13 -15.06 25.29
C GLY A 33 9.81 -15.81 25.34
N ASP A 34 9.09 -15.59 26.40
CA ASP A 34 7.65 -15.83 26.51
C ASP A 34 7.01 -14.98 25.40
N GLU A 35 6.60 -15.63 24.31
CA GLU A 35 5.84 -14.95 23.24
C GLU A 35 4.50 -14.54 23.87
N SER A 36 4.42 -13.28 24.25
CA SER A 36 3.26 -12.69 24.88
C SER A 36 2.01 -13.00 24.05
N ASN A 37 1.02 -13.58 24.67
CA ASN A 37 -0.29 -13.90 24.09
C ASN A 37 -1.11 -12.61 23.84
N GLU A 38 -0.45 -11.47 23.83
CA GLU A 38 -1.05 -10.17 23.56
C GLU A 38 -1.24 -9.96 22.07
N PRO A 39 -2.39 -9.40 21.65
CA PRO A 39 -2.63 -9.07 20.26
C PRO A 39 -1.54 -8.11 19.76
N PRO A 40 -1.07 -8.27 18.52
CA PRO A 40 -0.24 -7.25 17.92
C PRO A 40 -1.03 -5.93 17.93
N PRO A 41 -0.43 -4.80 18.30
CA PRO A 41 -1.11 -3.52 18.29
C PRO A 41 -1.68 -3.27 16.89
N PRO A 42 -2.92 -2.73 16.77
CA PRO A 42 -3.45 -2.34 15.47
C PRO A 42 -2.48 -1.37 14.82
N HIS A 43 -2.23 -1.57 13.52
CA HIS A 43 -1.40 -0.61 12.79
C HIS A 43 -2.05 0.78 12.95
N PRO A 44 -1.30 1.84 13.33
CA PRO A 44 -1.85 3.17 13.62
C PRO A 44 -2.66 3.77 12.47
N ASN A 45 -2.46 3.26 11.27
CA ASN A 45 -3.15 3.65 10.06
C ASN A 45 -4.25 2.67 9.63
N CYS A 46 -4.63 1.71 10.47
CA CYS A 46 -5.72 0.80 10.16
C CYS A 46 -7.06 1.51 10.36
N LEU A 47 -7.73 1.83 9.26
CA LEU A 47 -9.06 2.45 9.28
C LEU A 47 -10.19 1.41 9.30
N ALA A 48 -9.88 0.13 9.11
CA ALA A 48 -10.84 -0.95 9.14
C ALA A 48 -11.08 -1.43 10.57
N ASP A 49 -11.90 -0.69 11.28
CA ASP A 49 -12.29 -0.95 12.66
C ASP A 49 -13.53 -1.87 12.78
N HIS A 50 -14.18 -2.18 11.66
CA HIS A 50 -15.38 -3.00 11.61
C HIS A 50 -15.44 -3.83 10.33
N ASP A 51 -16.19 -4.91 10.37
CA ASP A 51 -16.51 -5.71 9.20
C ASP A 51 -17.65 -5.05 8.41
N LEU A 52 -17.50 -4.92 7.08
CA LEU A 52 -18.47 -4.25 6.21
C LEU A 52 -19.80 -5.00 6.21
N HIS A 53 -19.76 -6.25 5.92
CA HIS A 53 -20.86 -7.18 5.95
C HIS A 53 -20.44 -8.62 5.80
N VAL A 54 -21.35 -9.54 6.07
CA VAL A 54 -21.11 -10.95 5.89
C VAL A 54 -21.56 -11.37 4.51
N TRP A 55 -20.60 -11.53 3.60
CA TRP A 55 -20.80 -12.20 2.32
C TRP A 55 -20.88 -13.71 2.50
N ASP A 56 -21.53 -14.43 1.60
CA ASP A 56 -21.45 -15.89 1.62
C ASP A 56 -20.00 -16.31 1.32
N TRP A 57 -19.28 -16.68 2.38
CA TRP A 57 -17.85 -16.99 2.34
C TRP A 57 -17.52 -18.27 1.53
N ALA A 58 -18.51 -19.06 1.15
CA ALA A 58 -18.34 -20.19 0.26
C ALA A 58 -18.20 -19.77 -1.21
N LEU A 59 -18.56 -18.51 -1.54
CA LEU A 59 -18.47 -17.96 -2.88
C LEU A 59 -17.41 -16.87 -2.95
N PRO A 60 -16.65 -16.81 -4.05
CA PRO A 60 -15.76 -15.68 -4.29
C PRO A 60 -16.54 -14.39 -4.52
N PRO A 61 -15.94 -13.20 -4.33
CA PRO A 61 -16.53 -11.93 -4.72
C PRO A 61 -16.93 -11.92 -6.20
N SER A 62 -18.06 -11.30 -6.53
CA SER A 62 -18.53 -11.22 -7.92
C SER A 62 -17.82 -10.13 -8.72
N ARG A 63 -17.22 -9.15 -8.04
CA ARG A 63 -16.47 -8.04 -8.61
C ARG A 63 -15.26 -7.76 -7.74
N SER A 64 -14.08 -8.01 -8.29
CA SER A 64 -12.81 -7.79 -7.59
C SER A 64 -11.96 -6.75 -8.31
N TYR A 65 -11.25 -5.92 -7.55
CA TYR A 65 -10.29 -4.98 -8.12
C TYR A 65 -9.08 -4.75 -7.21
N LEU A 66 -7.97 -4.38 -7.84
CA LEU A 66 -6.71 -4.07 -7.17
C LEU A 66 -6.25 -2.65 -7.51
N VAL A 67 -6.13 -1.80 -6.50
CA VAL A 67 -5.48 -0.49 -6.62
C VAL A 67 -3.98 -0.68 -6.50
N CYS A 68 -3.29 -0.55 -7.63
CA CYS A 68 -1.85 -0.66 -7.79
C CYS A 68 -1.22 0.73 -7.70
N SER A 69 -0.21 0.90 -6.86
CA SER A 69 0.42 2.21 -6.70
C SER A 69 1.81 2.10 -6.09
N SER A 70 2.56 3.18 -6.14
CA SER A 70 3.74 3.41 -5.30
C SER A 70 3.35 4.19 -4.03
N ALA A 71 4.24 4.18 -3.02
CA ALA A 71 4.01 4.90 -1.79
C ALA A 71 3.78 6.41 -2.05
N ARG A 72 2.91 7.04 -1.27
CA ARG A 72 2.60 8.48 -1.35
C ARG A 72 2.03 8.97 -2.69
N SER A 73 1.43 8.10 -3.47
CA SER A 73 0.73 8.43 -4.72
C SER A 73 -0.68 9.03 -4.54
N GLY A 74 -1.21 9.07 -3.30
CA GLY A 74 -2.59 9.45 -3.02
C GLY A 74 -3.56 8.26 -2.98
N SER A 75 -3.05 7.03 -3.03
CA SER A 75 -3.86 5.81 -3.08
C SER A 75 -4.76 5.62 -1.85
N THR A 76 -4.38 6.10 -0.67
CA THR A 76 -5.23 6.03 0.51
C THR A 76 -6.48 6.92 0.37
N TRP A 77 -6.33 8.12 -0.21
CA TRP A 77 -7.47 8.97 -0.53
C TRP A 77 -8.38 8.33 -1.60
N LEU A 78 -7.81 7.78 -2.67
CA LEU A 78 -8.59 7.05 -3.68
C LEU A 78 -9.40 5.90 -3.03
N CYS A 79 -8.78 5.13 -2.14
CA CYS A 79 -9.45 4.03 -1.45
C CYS A 79 -10.60 4.53 -0.56
N GLU A 80 -10.43 5.64 0.14
CA GLU A 80 -11.50 6.29 0.92
C GLU A 80 -12.68 6.71 0.02
N GLU A 81 -12.40 7.27 -1.15
CA GLU A 81 -13.43 7.63 -2.13
C GLU A 81 -14.18 6.41 -2.70
N LEU A 82 -13.46 5.32 -2.98
CA LEU A 82 -14.09 4.06 -3.43
C LEU A 82 -14.95 3.42 -2.34
N SER A 83 -14.47 3.42 -1.10
CA SER A 83 -15.22 2.93 0.05
C SER A 83 -16.50 3.74 0.27
N TRP A 84 -16.42 5.05 0.21
CA TRP A 84 -17.58 5.93 0.31
C TRP A 84 -18.61 5.68 -0.79
N ARG A 85 -18.18 5.37 -2.01
CA ARG A 85 -19.05 5.04 -3.15
C ARG A 85 -19.64 3.63 -3.08
N GLY A 86 -19.36 2.86 -2.02
CA GLY A 86 -19.89 1.51 -1.83
C GLY A 86 -19.21 0.44 -2.69
N LEU A 87 -18.01 0.72 -3.18
CA LEU A 87 -17.23 -0.19 -4.02
C LEU A 87 -16.30 -1.11 -3.21
N GLY A 88 -16.58 -1.34 -1.95
CA GLY A 88 -15.77 -2.12 -1.05
C GLY A 88 -14.97 -1.22 -0.09
N ASP A 89 -14.05 -1.83 0.64
CA ASP A 89 -13.15 -1.11 1.56
C ASP A 89 -11.69 -1.48 1.23
N PRO A 90 -11.13 -0.92 0.15
CA PRO A 90 -9.80 -1.29 -0.32
C PRO A 90 -8.72 -0.79 0.63
N LEU A 91 -8.04 -1.73 1.29
CA LEU A 91 -6.91 -1.49 2.16
C LEU A 91 -5.71 -2.35 1.74
N GLU A 92 -4.56 -2.13 2.39
CA GLU A 92 -3.35 -2.90 2.18
C GLU A 92 -3.40 -4.25 2.92
N TYR A 93 -4.42 -5.08 2.64
CA TYR A 93 -4.61 -6.37 3.30
C TYR A 93 -3.43 -7.34 3.16
N LEU A 94 -2.49 -7.07 2.23
CA LEU A 94 -1.26 -7.85 2.02
C LEU A 94 -0.01 -7.18 2.63
N ASN A 95 -0.16 -6.04 3.27
CA ASN A 95 0.91 -5.47 4.09
C ASN A 95 1.16 -6.39 5.30
N PRO A 96 2.41 -6.82 5.57
CA PRO A 96 2.71 -7.78 6.62
C PRO A 96 2.16 -7.41 8.01
N ALA A 97 2.11 -6.12 8.34
CA ALA A 97 1.54 -5.65 9.60
C ALA A 97 0.02 -5.87 9.65
N TYR A 98 -0.68 -5.62 8.54
CA TYR A 98 -2.12 -5.84 8.45
C TYR A 98 -2.47 -7.33 8.39
N VAL A 99 -1.70 -8.13 7.65
CA VAL A 99 -1.87 -9.58 7.61
C VAL A 99 -1.81 -10.16 9.02
N ARG A 100 -0.78 -9.80 9.80
CA ARG A 100 -0.65 -10.26 11.21
C ARG A 100 -1.83 -9.84 12.07
N PHE A 101 -2.22 -8.56 11.98
CA PHE A 101 -3.33 -8.03 12.76
C PHE A 101 -4.66 -8.72 12.42
N PHE A 102 -5.04 -8.76 11.15
CA PHE A 102 -6.32 -9.36 10.73
C PHE A 102 -6.33 -10.88 10.88
N ALA A 103 -5.22 -11.57 10.62
CA ALA A 103 -5.12 -13.00 10.84
C ALA A 103 -5.34 -13.35 12.32
N TRP A 104 -4.76 -12.57 13.22
CA TRP A 104 -4.98 -12.70 14.66
C TRP A 104 -6.44 -12.38 15.02
N LEU A 105 -6.97 -11.24 14.57
CA LEU A 105 -8.34 -10.80 14.87
C LEU A 105 -9.39 -11.84 14.45
N TRP A 106 -9.20 -12.46 13.29
CA TRP A 106 -10.13 -13.44 12.74
C TRP A 106 -9.80 -14.91 13.11
N GLY A 107 -8.73 -15.13 13.87
CA GLY A 107 -8.32 -16.48 14.28
C GLY A 107 -7.87 -17.36 13.10
N CYS A 108 -7.25 -16.79 12.08
CA CYS A 108 -6.83 -17.53 10.89
C CYS A 108 -5.57 -18.34 11.16
N ALA A 109 -5.63 -19.65 10.91
CA ALA A 109 -4.48 -20.56 11.08
C ALA A 109 -3.58 -20.62 9.83
N ASN A 110 -4.04 -20.12 8.67
CA ASN A 110 -3.28 -20.13 7.43
C ASN A 110 -3.84 -19.10 6.42
N VAL A 111 -3.12 -18.91 5.32
CA VAL A 111 -3.47 -17.93 4.28
C VAL A 111 -4.79 -18.25 3.58
N ALA A 112 -5.17 -19.51 3.45
CA ALA A 112 -6.45 -19.87 2.84
C ALA A 112 -7.63 -19.40 3.70
N GLN A 113 -7.54 -19.57 5.01
CA GLN A 113 -8.53 -19.03 5.96
C GLN A 113 -8.53 -17.50 5.95
N TYR A 114 -7.35 -16.87 5.90
CA TYR A 114 -7.23 -15.43 5.79
C TYR A 114 -7.95 -14.88 4.55
N ARG A 115 -7.74 -15.48 3.38
CA ARG A 115 -8.44 -15.13 2.14
C ARG A 115 -9.96 -15.26 2.29
N LEU A 116 -10.44 -16.37 2.86
CA LEU A 116 -11.89 -16.57 3.06
C LEU A 116 -12.49 -15.53 4.01
N MET A 117 -11.75 -15.15 5.05
CA MET A 117 -12.18 -14.10 5.96
C MET A 117 -12.19 -12.72 5.30
N LEU A 118 -11.21 -12.41 4.43
CA LEU A 118 -11.24 -11.20 3.60
C LEU A 118 -12.51 -11.16 2.75
N TRP A 119 -12.83 -12.23 2.03
CA TRP A 119 -14.03 -12.29 1.21
C TRP A 119 -15.30 -12.10 2.05
N ARG A 120 -15.38 -12.79 3.18
CA ARG A 120 -16.54 -12.74 4.06
C ARG A 120 -16.78 -11.36 4.65
N THR A 121 -15.73 -10.66 5.08
CA THR A 121 -15.85 -9.46 5.91
C THR A 121 -15.65 -8.16 5.11
N ARG A 122 -15.05 -8.24 3.92
CA ARG A 122 -14.69 -7.06 3.11
C ARG A 122 -15.38 -6.98 1.75
N THR A 123 -16.26 -7.94 1.43
CA THR A 123 -17.10 -7.87 0.23
C THR A 123 -18.41 -7.17 0.56
N THR A 124 -18.84 -6.22 -0.25
CA THR A 124 -20.12 -5.52 -0.08
C THR A 124 -21.30 -6.42 -0.45
N ALA A 125 -22.54 -6.01 -0.10
CA ALA A 125 -23.76 -6.73 -0.48
C ALA A 125 -23.91 -6.87 -1.99
N GLU A 126 -23.40 -5.91 -2.74
CA GLU A 126 -23.39 -5.91 -4.21
C GLU A 126 -22.25 -6.75 -4.80
N GLY A 127 -21.43 -7.37 -3.95
CA GLY A 127 -20.36 -8.28 -4.35
C GLY A 127 -19.04 -7.61 -4.71
N PHE A 128 -18.81 -6.34 -4.34
CA PHE A 128 -17.54 -5.67 -4.56
C PHE A 128 -16.51 -6.03 -3.48
N PHE A 129 -15.33 -6.42 -3.91
CA PHE A 129 -14.17 -6.62 -3.07
C PHE A 129 -12.97 -5.90 -3.67
N GLY A 130 -12.49 -4.87 -2.99
CA GLY A 130 -11.33 -4.09 -3.39
C GLY A 130 -10.13 -4.29 -2.47
N MET A 131 -8.94 -4.26 -3.04
CA MET A 131 -7.68 -4.20 -2.29
C MET A 131 -6.79 -3.08 -2.83
N LYS A 132 -5.87 -2.64 -2.00
CA LYS A 132 -4.78 -1.75 -2.39
C LYS A 132 -3.45 -2.45 -2.11
N ILE A 133 -2.49 -2.29 -3.02
CA ILE A 133 -1.12 -2.76 -2.79
C ILE A 133 -0.10 -1.75 -3.30
N LEU A 134 0.97 -1.57 -2.53
CA LEU A 134 2.14 -0.79 -2.94
C LEU A 134 3.12 -1.68 -3.71
N GLY A 135 3.83 -1.10 -4.70
CA GLY A 135 4.78 -1.83 -5.52
C GLY A 135 5.82 -2.59 -4.68
N MET A 136 6.37 -1.95 -3.65
CA MET A 136 7.31 -2.59 -2.72
C MET A 136 6.76 -3.87 -2.07
N HIS A 137 5.49 -3.92 -1.72
CA HIS A 137 4.88 -5.13 -1.14
C HIS A 137 4.53 -6.15 -2.23
N PHE A 138 4.11 -5.67 -3.40
CA PHE A 138 3.73 -6.55 -4.50
C PHE A 138 4.92 -7.29 -5.12
N PHE A 139 5.98 -6.55 -5.43
CA PHE A 139 7.13 -7.12 -6.13
C PHE A 139 8.08 -7.89 -5.21
N ASP A 140 8.13 -7.56 -3.93
CA ASP A 140 9.08 -8.13 -2.99
C ASP A 140 8.47 -9.19 -2.05
N LEU A 141 7.16 -9.13 -1.74
CA LEU A 141 6.57 -9.94 -0.67
C LEU A 141 5.40 -10.84 -1.07
N ILE A 142 4.70 -10.56 -2.18
CA ILE A 142 3.48 -11.30 -2.52
C ILE A 142 3.72 -12.81 -2.69
N GLU A 143 4.86 -13.20 -3.22
CA GLU A 143 5.20 -14.59 -3.46
C GLU A 143 5.32 -15.37 -2.16
N GLU A 144 5.96 -14.80 -1.14
CA GLU A 144 6.13 -15.46 0.17
C GLU A 144 4.79 -15.73 0.88
N LEU A 145 3.83 -14.80 0.70
CA LEU A 145 2.52 -14.89 1.35
C LEU A 145 1.59 -15.91 0.68
N PHE A 146 1.65 -16.07 -0.64
CA PHE A 146 0.59 -16.76 -1.39
C PHE A 146 1.01 -18.05 -2.09
N VAL A 147 2.27 -18.43 -2.07
CA VAL A 147 2.69 -19.78 -2.51
C VAL A 147 1.76 -20.90 -2.01
N PRO A 148 1.32 -20.91 -0.74
CA PRO A 148 0.42 -21.96 -0.24
C PRO A 148 -0.99 -21.98 -0.87
N LEU A 149 -1.39 -20.98 -1.65
CA LEU A 149 -2.68 -20.95 -2.33
C LEU A 149 -2.65 -21.55 -3.75
N VAL A 150 -1.48 -21.91 -4.24
CA VAL A 150 -1.31 -22.44 -5.59
C VAL A 150 -1.10 -23.95 -5.50
N ASP A 151 -1.97 -24.70 -6.16
CA ASP A 151 -1.81 -26.14 -6.31
C ASP A 151 -0.86 -26.42 -7.48
N GLY A 152 0.14 -27.25 -7.25
CA GLY A 152 1.15 -27.62 -8.24
C GLY A 152 2.32 -26.63 -8.33
N GLU A 153 3.11 -26.78 -9.40
CA GLU A 153 4.27 -25.93 -9.64
C GLU A 153 3.84 -24.58 -10.24
N PRO A 154 4.19 -23.46 -9.60
CA PRO A 154 3.83 -22.14 -10.12
C PRO A 154 4.62 -21.82 -11.40
N PRO A 155 4.14 -20.88 -12.24
CA PRO A 155 4.86 -20.42 -13.41
C PRO A 155 6.31 -20.00 -13.10
N SER A 156 7.23 -20.24 -14.03
CA SER A 156 8.65 -19.84 -13.88
C SER A 156 8.82 -18.32 -13.91
N GLU A 157 8.02 -17.65 -14.74
CA GLU A 157 8.09 -16.20 -14.88
C GLU A 157 7.49 -15.47 -13.66
N PRO A 158 8.24 -14.57 -13.01
CA PRO A 158 7.79 -13.93 -11.78
C PRO A 158 6.49 -13.14 -11.92
N ASP A 159 6.29 -12.43 -13.03
CA ASP A 159 5.09 -11.60 -13.20
C ASP A 159 3.85 -12.43 -13.51
N GLU A 160 3.99 -13.59 -14.17
CA GLU A 160 2.90 -14.57 -14.31
C GLU A 160 2.51 -15.18 -12.95
N ARG A 161 3.51 -15.51 -12.11
CA ARG A 161 3.24 -15.99 -10.75
C ARG A 161 2.46 -14.95 -9.94
N ARG A 162 2.90 -13.68 -9.98
CA ARG A 162 2.20 -12.58 -9.27
C ARG A 162 0.76 -12.44 -9.74
N ARG A 163 0.52 -12.51 -11.05
CA ARG A 163 -0.84 -12.51 -11.62
C ARG A 163 -1.66 -13.69 -11.10
N LEU A 164 -1.09 -14.88 -11.05
CA LEU A 164 -1.77 -16.05 -10.52
C LEU A 164 -2.15 -15.88 -9.05
N TYR A 165 -1.27 -15.30 -8.22
CA TYR A 165 -1.58 -15.01 -6.82
C TYR A 165 -2.69 -13.97 -6.66
N VAL A 166 -2.66 -12.92 -7.48
CA VAL A 166 -3.76 -11.94 -7.50
C VAL A 166 -5.07 -12.62 -7.82
N GLU A 167 -5.12 -13.48 -8.85
CA GLU A 167 -6.35 -14.20 -9.25
C GLU A 167 -6.90 -15.12 -8.14
N LYS A 168 -6.03 -15.70 -7.32
CA LYS A 168 -6.45 -16.53 -6.17
C LYS A 168 -7.14 -15.72 -5.06
N ILE A 169 -6.86 -14.43 -4.96
CA ILE A 169 -7.42 -13.54 -3.92
C ILE A 169 -8.53 -12.68 -4.49
N LEU A 170 -8.36 -12.21 -5.70
CA LEU A 170 -9.20 -11.27 -6.44
C LEU A 170 -9.65 -11.91 -7.77
N PRO A 171 -10.55 -12.88 -7.75
CA PRO A 171 -11.01 -13.54 -8.96
C PRO A 171 -11.62 -12.56 -9.95
N GLY A 172 -11.23 -12.63 -11.23
CA GLY A 172 -11.69 -11.70 -12.26
C GLY A 172 -11.25 -10.27 -11.99
N CYS A 173 -10.05 -10.07 -11.47
CA CYS A 173 -9.53 -8.79 -11.01
C CYS A 173 -9.50 -7.70 -12.08
N SER A 174 -10.15 -6.57 -11.82
CA SER A 174 -9.91 -5.31 -12.52
C SER A 174 -8.74 -4.56 -11.89
N TYR A 175 -7.81 -4.08 -12.69
CA TYR A 175 -6.65 -3.35 -12.18
C TYR A 175 -6.85 -1.85 -12.30
N VAL A 176 -6.55 -1.11 -11.22
CA VAL A 176 -6.57 0.36 -11.18
C VAL A 176 -5.16 0.82 -10.86
N TRP A 177 -4.53 1.52 -11.77
CA TRP A 177 -3.15 2.00 -11.58
C TRP A 177 -3.11 3.48 -11.28
N LEU A 178 -2.85 3.83 -10.03
CA LEU A 178 -2.70 5.22 -9.61
C LEU A 178 -1.22 5.61 -9.58
N ARG A 179 -0.87 6.58 -10.43
CA ARG A 179 0.46 7.19 -10.49
C ARG A 179 0.44 8.61 -9.97
N ARG A 180 1.61 9.10 -9.57
CA ARG A 180 1.85 10.50 -9.28
C ARG A 180 2.91 11.03 -10.25
N SER A 181 2.60 12.11 -10.98
CA SER A 181 3.52 12.68 -11.97
C SER A 181 4.69 13.40 -11.32
N ASP A 182 4.43 14.19 -10.27
CA ASP A 182 5.48 14.92 -9.54
C ASP A 182 6.23 13.98 -8.57
N LYS A 183 7.26 13.31 -9.10
CA LYS A 183 8.09 12.37 -8.31
C LYS A 183 8.88 13.05 -7.20
N VAL A 184 9.22 14.31 -7.36
CA VAL A 184 9.93 15.07 -6.30
C VAL A 184 8.99 15.31 -5.12
N ARG A 185 7.76 15.76 -5.36
CA ARG A 185 6.77 15.93 -4.29
C ARG A 185 6.40 14.60 -3.64
N GLN A 186 6.32 13.53 -4.43
CA GLN A 186 6.07 12.19 -3.94
C GLN A 186 7.19 11.74 -3.00
N ALA A 187 8.44 11.91 -3.41
CA ALA A 187 9.64 11.54 -2.64
C ALA A 187 9.77 12.34 -1.34
N VAL A 188 9.58 13.65 -1.40
CA VAL A 188 9.57 14.50 -0.19
C VAL A 188 8.48 14.07 0.78
N SER A 189 7.27 13.79 0.28
CA SER A 189 6.18 13.28 1.12
C SER A 189 6.51 11.92 1.76
N TRP A 190 7.22 11.05 1.04
CA TRP A 190 7.67 9.76 1.58
C TRP A 190 8.74 9.95 2.65
N TRP A 191 9.77 10.72 2.33
CA TRP A 191 10.86 11.00 3.26
C TRP A 191 10.36 11.66 4.56
N VAL A 192 9.43 12.61 4.46
CA VAL A 192 8.80 13.24 5.63
C VAL A 192 8.02 12.20 6.44
N ALA A 193 7.27 11.31 5.79
CA ALA A 193 6.53 10.26 6.49
C ALA A 193 7.46 9.29 7.24
N ASP A 194 8.61 8.91 6.64
CA ASP A 194 9.63 8.09 7.30
C ASP A 194 10.23 8.80 8.54
N LYS A 195 10.45 10.12 8.46
CA LYS A 195 11.06 10.89 9.56
C LYS A 195 10.07 11.19 10.70
N THR A 196 8.80 11.34 10.37
CA THR A 196 7.75 11.70 11.35
C THR A 196 6.94 10.51 11.83
N GLU A 197 7.08 9.35 11.16
CA GLU A 197 6.21 8.17 11.33
C GLU A 197 4.72 8.44 11.05
N VAL A 198 4.40 9.60 10.44
CA VAL A 198 3.04 10.00 10.09
C VAL A 198 2.74 9.66 8.63
N TRP A 199 2.22 8.46 8.39
CA TRP A 199 1.87 7.95 7.07
C TRP A 199 0.52 8.44 6.56
N MET A 200 -0.43 8.66 7.46
CA MET A 200 -1.76 9.23 7.16
C MET A 200 -2.01 10.43 8.06
N GLN A 201 -2.53 11.47 7.46
CA GLN A 201 -2.84 12.68 8.18
C GLN A 201 -4.33 12.73 8.51
N LEU A 202 -4.67 12.29 9.72
CA LEU A 202 -6.02 12.36 10.28
C LEU A 202 -6.30 13.68 11.01
N ALA A 203 -5.28 14.51 11.20
CA ALA A 203 -5.34 15.83 11.79
C ALA A 203 -4.31 16.76 11.10
N PRO A 204 -4.45 18.08 11.16
CA PRO A 204 -3.45 19.01 10.63
C PRO A 204 -2.06 18.72 11.21
N VAL A 205 -1.01 18.70 10.36
CA VAL A 205 0.38 18.45 10.80
C VAL A 205 0.82 19.54 11.76
N ASP A 206 1.39 19.17 12.90
CA ASP A 206 2.12 20.12 13.73
C ASP A 206 3.38 20.57 12.96
N ARG A 207 3.38 21.84 12.58
CA ARG A 207 4.48 22.48 11.84
C ARG A 207 5.83 22.32 12.57
N ARG A 208 5.81 22.28 13.90
CA ARG A 208 7.02 22.16 14.73
C ARG A 208 7.76 20.83 14.50
N ALA A 209 7.03 19.77 14.19
CA ALA A 209 7.64 18.47 13.88
C ALA A 209 8.44 18.50 12.57
N LEU A 210 8.01 19.31 11.60
CA LEU A 210 8.71 19.47 10.31
C LEU A 210 9.93 20.38 10.43
N ASP A 211 9.89 21.40 11.30
CA ASP A 211 10.99 22.34 11.51
C ASP A 211 12.22 21.66 12.15
N LEU A 212 12.05 20.49 12.76
CA LEU A 212 13.11 19.69 13.38
C LEU A 212 13.79 18.70 12.41
N ILE A 213 13.27 18.55 11.18
CA ILE A 213 13.81 17.61 10.21
C ILE A 213 14.97 18.27 9.44
N GLU A 214 16.18 17.75 9.62
CA GLU A 214 17.32 18.14 8.81
C GLU A 214 17.14 17.64 7.37
N PHE A 215 17.29 18.54 6.39
CA PHE A 215 17.15 18.21 4.98
C PHE A 215 18.27 17.28 4.51
N ASP A 216 17.89 16.18 3.87
CA ASP A 216 18.79 15.18 3.32
C ASP A 216 18.46 14.96 1.83
N PHE A 217 19.30 15.53 0.95
CA PHE A 217 19.12 15.42 -0.50
C PHE A 217 19.17 13.96 -0.97
N ASP A 218 20.17 13.20 -0.50
CA ASP A 218 20.43 11.86 -1.02
C ASP A 218 19.33 10.87 -0.57
N ALA A 219 18.81 11.04 0.66
CA ALA A 219 17.67 10.27 1.13
C ALA A 219 16.39 10.56 0.33
N ILE A 220 16.13 11.83 -0.01
CA ILE A 220 14.98 12.20 -0.85
C ILE A 220 15.16 11.67 -2.28
N ASP A 221 16.37 11.77 -2.85
CA ASP A 221 16.65 11.28 -4.20
C ASP A 221 16.48 9.76 -4.29
N LEU A 222 16.90 9.02 -3.27
CA LEU A 222 16.66 7.59 -3.17
C LEU A 222 15.14 7.28 -3.23
N LYS A 223 14.32 8.02 -2.47
CA LYS A 223 12.85 7.84 -2.52
C LYS A 223 12.28 8.17 -3.90
N ARG A 224 12.79 9.19 -4.58
CA ARG A 224 12.39 9.53 -5.95
C ARG A 224 12.68 8.39 -6.91
N GLN A 225 13.90 7.84 -6.85
CA GLN A 225 14.30 6.70 -7.67
C GLN A 225 13.45 5.45 -7.36
N MET A 226 13.12 5.20 -6.10
CA MET A 226 12.22 4.11 -5.70
C MET A 226 10.84 4.27 -6.31
N CYS A 227 10.23 5.47 -6.24
CA CYS A 227 8.93 5.74 -6.86
C CYS A 227 8.95 5.48 -8.37
N GLU A 228 10.00 5.95 -9.07
CA GLU A 228 10.15 5.75 -10.51
C GLU A 228 10.38 4.26 -10.85
N ARG A 229 11.12 3.54 -10.02
CA ARG A 229 11.34 2.10 -10.20
C ARG A 229 10.03 1.33 -10.06
N GLU A 230 9.23 1.61 -9.02
CA GLU A 230 7.95 0.95 -8.82
C GLU A 230 6.97 1.22 -9.97
N ASP A 231 6.91 2.45 -10.49
CA ASP A 231 6.08 2.76 -11.66
C ASP A 231 6.52 1.94 -12.91
N ARG A 232 7.84 1.80 -13.13
CA ARG A 232 8.36 0.95 -14.22
C ARG A 232 8.05 -0.54 -14.00
N GLN A 233 8.11 -1.01 -12.75
CA GLN A 233 7.75 -2.40 -12.42
C GLN A 233 6.27 -2.67 -12.69
N TRP A 234 5.37 -1.73 -12.31
CA TRP A 234 3.94 -1.84 -12.63
C TRP A 234 3.68 -1.83 -14.13
N ALA A 235 4.27 -0.91 -14.88
CA ALA A 235 4.13 -0.86 -16.34
C ALA A 235 4.55 -2.19 -16.98
N ARG A 236 5.70 -2.72 -16.58
CA ARG A 236 6.20 -4.02 -17.05
C ARG A 236 5.26 -5.16 -16.68
N PHE A 237 4.77 -5.23 -15.44
CA PHE A 237 3.82 -6.25 -15.00
C PHE A 237 2.56 -6.26 -15.84
N PHE A 238 1.99 -5.10 -16.13
CA PHE A 238 0.80 -4.99 -16.97
C PHE A 238 1.08 -5.43 -18.42
N GLU A 239 2.15 -4.94 -19.01
CA GLU A 239 2.56 -5.29 -20.36
C GLU A 239 2.80 -6.80 -20.53
N GLN A 240 3.58 -7.42 -19.62
CA GLN A 240 3.90 -8.83 -19.70
C GLN A 240 2.69 -9.75 -19.50
N ASN A 241 1.69 -9.31 -18.78
CA ASN A 241 0.47 -10.09 -18.55
C ASN A 241 -0.70 -9.70 -19.48
N GLY A 242 -0.50 -8.77 -20.43
CA GLY A 242 -1.57 -8.29 -21.31
C GLY A 242 -2.72 -7.63 -20.56
N ILE A 243 -2.41 -6.94 -19.45
CA ILE A 243 -3.39 -6.26 -18.61
C ILE A 243 -3.51 -4.81 -19.06
N GLU A 244 -4.74 -4.36 -19.30
CA GLU A 244 -5.07 -2.94 -19.51
C GLU A 244 -5.65 -2.36 -18.22
N PRO A 245 -4.85 -1.72 -17.35
CA PRO A 245 -5.35 -1.16 -16.11
C PRO A 245 -6.15 0.13 -16.37
N PHE A 246 -7.10 0.45 -15.49
CA PHE A 246 -7.68 1.78 -15.46
C PHE A 246 -6.64 2.74 -14.86
N GLU A 247 -6.04 3.57 -15.71
CA GLU A 247 -4.98 4.49 -15.28
C GLU A 247 -5.54 5.77 -14.70
N LEU A 248 -4.97 6.18 -13.56
CA LEU A 248 -5.22 7.46 -12.90
C LEU A 248 -3.91 8.16 -12.61
N VAL A 249 -3.89 9.47 -12.82
CA VAL A 249 -2.81 10.36 -12.38
C VAL A 249 -3.32 11.20 -11.22
N TYR A 250 -2.59 11.19 -10.10
CA TYR A 250 -3.00 11.89 -8.87
C TYR A 250 -3.33 13.36 -9.12
N GLU A 251 -2.50 14.04 -9.89
CA GLU A 251 -2.65 15.47 -10.19
C GLU A 251 -3.92 15.77 -11.00
N ASP A 252 -4.37 14.85 -11.85
CA ASP A 252 -5.62 14.98 -12.59
C ASP A 252 -6.81 14.61 -11.72
N LEU A 253 -6.67 13.56 -10.89
CA LEU A 253 -7.68 13.20 -9.91
C LEU A 253 -7.92 14.33 -8.88
N GLU A 254 -6.88 15.10 -8.51
CA GLU A 254 -7.01 16.26 -7.62
C GLU A 254 -7.78 17.41 -8.29
N LYS A 255 -7.64 17.59 -9.62
CA LYS A 255 -8.33 18.65 -10.38
C LYS A 255 -9.79 18.31 -10.68
N GLU A 256 -10.05 17.07 -11.07
CA GLU A 256 -11.37 16.64 -11.55
C GLU A 256 -11.84 15.36 -10.85
N PRO A 257 -11.96 15.37 -9.51
CA PRO A 257 -12.20 14.14 -8.73
C PRO A 257 -13.54 13.48 -9.10
N GLU A 258 -14.62 14.25 -9.22
CA GLU A 258 -15.95 13.66 -9.45
C GLU A 258 -16.06 12.99 -10.82
N LEU A 259 -15.48 13.58 -11.87
CA LEU A 259 -15.48 13.01 -13.20
C LEU A 259 -14.69 11.69 -13.26
N LEU A 260 -13.46 11.70 -12.75
CA LEU A 260 -12.58 10.54 -12.81
C LEU A 260 -13.05 9.41 -11.89
N LEU A 261 -13.57 9.73 -10.71
CA LEU A 261 -14.13 8.74 -9.79
C LEU A 261 -15.45 8.13 -10.32
N ALA A 262 -16.29 8.93 -11.00
CA ALA A 262 -17.49 8.39 -11.66
C ALA A 262 -17.11 7.45 -12.82
N SER A 263 -16.11 7.80 -13.62
CA SER A 263 -15.59 6.96 -14.70
C SER A 263 -15.00 5.65 -14.15
N LEU A 264 -14.20 5.72 -13.08
CA LEU A 264 -13.66 4.54 -12.40
C LEU A 264 -14.77 3.67 -11.83
N ALA A 265 -15.77 4.26 -11.16
CA ALA A 265 -16.90 3.49 -10.62
C ALA A 265 -17.64 2.73 -11.72
N SER A 266 -17.90 3.37 -12.86
CA SER A 266 -18.51 2.72 -14.03
C SER A 266 -17.63 1.60 -14.59
N HIS A 267 -16.30 1.82 -14.68
CA HIS A 267 -15.36 0.79 -15.14
C HIS A 267 -15.39 -0.46 -14.23
N LEU A 268 -15.48 -0.26 -12.92
CA LEU A 268 -15.59 -1.35 -11.94
C LEU A 268 -16.99 -2.02 -11.92
N GLY A 269 -17.92 -1.57 -12.75
CA GLY A 269 -19.30 -2.08 -12.80
C GLY A 269 -20.18 -1.57 -11.66
N GLY A 270 -19.78 -0.49 -11.01
CA GLY A 270 -20.57 0.21 -10.01
C GLY A 270 -21.44 1.31 -10.61
N HIS A 271 -22.30 1.89 -9.79
CA HIS A 271 -23.16 3.00 -10.22
C HIS A 271 -22.51 4.33 -9.85
N PRO A 272 -22.37 5.33 -10.76
CA PRO A 272 -21.70 6.59 -10.50
C PRO A 272 -22.31 7.45 -9.38
N GLY A 273 -23.52 7.15 -8.92
CA GLY A 273 -24.30 7.96 -8.00
C GLY A 273 -24.76 7.28 -6.71
N ILE A 274 -24.33 6.07 -6.43
CA ILE A 274 -24.71 5.39 -5.19
C ILE A 274 -23.68 5.74 -4.11
N GLY A 275 -23.82 6.93 -3.53
CA GLY A 275 -23.03 7.34 -2.37
C GLY A 275 -23.92 7.44 -1.13
N ARG A 276 -23.45 6.87 -0.02
CA ARG A 276 -23.87 7.31 1.31
C ARG A 276 -23.60 8.80 1.44
N PRO A 277 -24.27 9.56 2.32
CA PRO A 277 -23.90 10.94 2.59
C PRO A 277 -22.38 10.99 2.84
N ARG A 278 -21.66 11.86 2.09
CA ARG A 278 -20.18 11.93 2.20
C ARG A 278 -19.82 12.31 3.63
N PRO A 279 -19.14 11.45 4.38
CA PRO A 279 -18.62 11.83 5.68
C PRO A 279 -17.60 12.96 5.50
N GLU A 280 -17.37 13.71 6.54
CA GLU A 280 -16.25 14.65 6.55
C GLU A 280 -14.95 13.92 6.16
N ARG A 281 -14.19 14.51 5.23
CA ARG A 281 -12.96 13.89 4.72
C ARG A 281 -12.00 13.65 5.86
N ARG A 282 -11.68 12.37 6.13
CA ARG A 282 -10.80 11.99 7.22
C ARG A 282 -9.33 12.19 6.88
N ILE A 283 -8.97 12.04 5.60
CA ILE A 283 -7.58 12.15 5.14
C ILE A 283 -7.33 13.56 4.61
N HIS A 284 -6.42 14.27 5.24
CA HIS A 284 -6.00 15.61 4.83
C HIS A 284 -4.79 15.53 3.90
N VAL A 285 -4.71 16.50 2.97
CA VAL A 285 -3.53 16.66 2.11
C VAL A 285 -2.35 17.13 2.99
N GLN A 286 -1.24 16.42 2.92
CA GLN A 286 -0.02 16.75 3.69
C GLN A 286 0.78 17.93 3.10
N ARG A 287 0.25 18.58 2.06
CA ARG A 287 0.91 19.74 1.43
C ARG A 287 0.79 20.97 2.34
N ASN A 288 1.93 21.54 2.72
CA ASN A 288 2.02 22.78 3.46
C ASN A 288 3.28 23.57 3.03
N ALA A 289 3.44 24.79 3.54
CA ALA A 289 4.57 25.66 3.17
C ALA A 289 5.94 25.02 3.45
N ALA A 290 6.10 24.27 4.53
CA ALA A 290 7.36 23.60 4.87
C ALA A 290 7.71 22.49 3.88
N THR A 291 6.73 21.66 3.48
CA THR A 291 6.97 20.62 2.46
C THR A 291 7.26 21.22 1.09
N GLU A 292 6.65 22.36 0.73
CA GLU A 292 6.97 23.09 -0.51
C GLU A 292 8.40 23.66 -0.50
N GLU A 293 8.88 24.12 0.63
CA GLU A 293 10.26 24.58 0.81
C GLU A 293 11.27 23.43 0.60
N LEU A 294 11.00 22.25 1.17
CA LEU A 294 11.82 21.04 0.95
C LEU A 294 11.87 20.65 -0.53
N VAL A 295 10.72 20.69 -1.23
CA VAL A 295 10.65 20.44 -2.68
C VAL A 295 11.47 21.45 -3.45
N ALA A 296 11.38 22.73 -3.13
CA ALA A 296 12.14 23.78 -3.81
C ALA A 296 13.65 23.61 -3.59
N ARG A 297 14.07 23.29 -2.36
CA ARG A 297 15.47 23.04 -1.98
C ARG A 297 16.02 21.83 -2.73
N TYR A 298 15.29 20.72 -2.75
CA TYR A 298 15.68 19.52 -3.49
C TYR A 298 15.89 19.84 -5.00
N ARG A 299 14.93 20.51 -5.63
CA ARG A 299 15.04 20.88 -7.06
C ARG A 299 16.22 21.79 -7.36
N ALA A 300 16.52 22.72 -6.46
CA ALA A 300 17.69 23.61 -6.60
C ALA A 300 19.02 22.85 -6.52
N GLU A 301 19.11 21.91 -5.57
CA GLU A 301 20.32 21.11 -5.40
C GLU A 301 20.50 20.07 -6.52
N HIS A 302 19.41 19.44 -6.95
CA HIS A 302 19.45 18.53 -8.09
C HIS A 302 19.99 19.21 -9.34
N ARG A 303 19.49 20.40 -9.69
CA ARG A 303 20.03 21.18 -10.83
C ARG A 303 21.52 21.47 -10.69
N ARG A 304 21.99 21.85 -9.48
CA ARG A 304 23.41 22.09 -9.25
C ARG A 304 24.27 20.85 -9.47
N LYS A 305 23.83 19.68 -8.94
CA LYS A 305 24.56 18.42 -9.12
C LYS A 305 24.59 17.98 -10.59
N THR A 306 23.50 18.15 -11.35
CA THR A 306 23.44 17.82 -12.78
C THR A 306 24.41 18.67 -13.59
N VAL A 307 24.42 19.99 -13.39
CA VAL A 307 25.35 20.89 -14.09
C VAL A 307 26.82 20.54 -13.80
N LEU A 308 27.15 20.18 -12.57
CA LEU A 308 28.53 19.78 -12.20
C LEU A 308 28.96 18.47 -12.87
N GLN A 309 28.04 17.51 -13.07
CA GLN A 309 28.32 16.26 -13.78
C GLN A 309 28.59 16.51 -15.26
N GLU A 310 27.74 17.32 -15.93
CA GLU A 310 27.89 17.67 -17.35
C GLU A 310 29.18 18.47 -17.65
N THR A 311 29.77 19.12 -16.66
CA THR A 311 31.05 19.86 -16.81
C THR A 311 32.28 19.00 -16.59
N HIS A 312 32.15 17.76 -16.14
CA HIS A 312 33.23 16.82 -15.85
C HIS A 312 33.32 15.64 -16.82
N ASP A 313 32.29 15.47 -17.66
CA ASP A 313 32.26 14.54 -18.80
C ASP A 313 32.67 15.27 -20.09
#